data_9bcce0eb945ba6e529d401965adbedb3
#
_entry.id   9bcce0eb945ba6e529d401965adbedb3
#
_cell.length_a   1.000
_cell.length_b   1.000
_cell.length_c   1.000
_cell.angle_alpha   90.00
_cell.angle_beta   90.00
_cell.angle_gamma   90.00
#
_symmetry.space_group_name_H-M   'P 1'
#
loop_
_entity.id
_entity.type
_entity.pdbx_description
1 polymer ?
#
loop_
_entity_poly.entity_id
_entity_poly.type
_entity_poly.pdbx_seq_one_letter_code
_entity_poly.pdbx_strand_id
1 'polypeptide(L)'
;MPRDAGRHGERQVRPARLRRFYEKTCDSGTVRTAYRCRAYPDEQQQAMLRRTFGCVRVVWNRTLAQRRARWHLERTGTSYAETDRALTAMKKDPDLAFLNQVSSVPLQQALRHQHQAFRGFFAGRARYPRFKSRAGRQSAHYTRSAFSLRGGVLRLAKAASPLRFTWTWPDIDVTALDPAMVIVSLESDGRWYVTFTVDTQAPEPLPQTGRAVGVDLGVKDFAVTSDGQRIANPRHLERRAQNLARYQRRLARCQNGSANRAKAKAKVARAHRKVRNVRQDFLHRASTRLVRENDIIVIEDLHVAGMVRNRRLARAISDCGWGEFRRQLEYKCQRYGRELVVIDRWYPSSKTCSACGHLLAELSLSTRHWTCPSCRARHDRDINAAQNIRAAGRAVARDAPGDACGGDVRHSGSSRVQSPANQEPQPARAGIPVFQGGE
;
A
#
# COMPACT_ATOMS: atom_id res chain seq x y z
N MET A 1 -34.53 -44.74 34.22
CA MET A 1 -34.00 -44.40 32.89
C MET A 1 -33.38 -43.03 32.93
N PRO A 2 -32.04 -42.88 32.87
CA PRO A 2 -31.37 -41.57 32.89
C PRO A 2 -31.23 -41.07 31.46
N ARG A 3 -31.45 -39.76 31.30
CA ARG A 3 -31.30 -39.02 30.02
C ARG A 3 -29.84 -38.56 29.82
N ASP A 4 -29.38 -38.70 28.60
CA ASP A 4 -28.07 -38.46 28.09
C ASP A 4 -27.47 -37.08 28.42
N ALA A 5 -26.22 -37.09 28.86
CA ALA A 5 -25.36 -35.95 29.01
C ALA A 5 -24.80 -35.51 27.65
N GLY A 6 -25.06 -34.26 27.27
CA GLY A 6 -24.62 -33.65 26.03
C GLY A 6 -23.10 -33.57 25.91
N ARG A 7 -22.59 -33.98 24.76
CA ARG A 7 -21.20 -33.91 24.33
C ARG A 7 -20.76 -32.43 24.19
N HIS A 8 -19.83 -31.99 25.01
CA HIS A 8 -19.05 -30.78 24.77
C HIS A 8 -18.11 -31.06 23.60
N GLY A 9 -18.45 -30.53 22.43
CA GLY A 9 -17.57 -30.56 21.26
C GLY A 9 -16.36 -29.63 21.47
N GLU A 10 -15.18 -30.20 21.62
CA GLU A 10 -13.92 -29.49 21.54
C GLU A 10 -13.82 -28.81 20.15
N ARG A 11 -13.91 -27.49 20.12
CA ARG A 11 -13.59 -26.73 18.93
C ARG A 11 -12.09 -26.83 18.66
N GLN A 12 -11.70 -27.76 17.78
CA GLN A 12 -10.37 -27.79 17.21
C GLN A 12 -10.06 -26.41 16.61
N VAL A 13 -9.09 -25.74 17.20
CA VAL A 13 -8.50 -24.50 16.65
C VAL A 13 -7.82 -24.87 15.34
N ARG A 14 -8.40 -24.47 14.22
CA ARG A 14 -7.78 -24.67 12.89
C ARG A 14 -6.43 -23.97 12.85
N PRO A 15 -5.36 -24.60 12.35
CA PRO A 15 -4.05 -23.97 12.25
C PRO A 15 -4.14 -22.71 11.41
N ALA A 16 -3.52 -21.64 11.90
CA ALA A 16 -3.51 -20.32 11.29
C ALA A 16 -2.99 -20.40 9.85
N ARG A 17 -3.76 -19.91 8.88
CA ARG A 17 -3.29 -19.72 7.50
C ARG A 17 -2.26 -18.60 7.47
N LEU A 18 -1.01 -18.98 7.52
CA LEU A 18 0.15 -18.12 7.38
C LEU A 18 0.28 -17.63 5.96
N ARG A 19 0.24 -16.34 5.75
CA ARG A 19 0.68 -15.72 4.50
C ARG A 19 2.14 -15.29 4.65
N ARG A 20 3.07 -16.14 4.24
CA ARG A 20 4.43 -15.70 3.89
C ARG A 20 4.31 -14.88 2.61
N PHE A 21 4.61 -13.59 2.71
CA PHE A 21 4.77 -12.72 1.54
C PHE A 21 6.23 -12.78 1.05
N TYR A 22 6.68 -13.95 0.63
CA TYR A 22 7.84 -14.08 -0.23
C TYR A 22 7.35 -14.20 -1.68
N GLU A 23 7.03 -13.09 -2.34
CA GLU A 23 7.24 -13.05 -3.78
C GLU A 23 8.75 -12.94 -3.98
N LYS A 24 9.39 -14.01 -4.47
CA LYS A 24 10.77 -13.99 -4.97
C LYS A 24 10.89 -12.75 -5.88
N THR A 25 11.61 -11.75 -5.41
CA THR A 25 12.16 -10.73 -6.31
C THR A 25 13.08 -11.44 -7.29
N CYS A 26 13.06 -11.02 -8.54
CA CYS A 26 13.85 -11.54 -9.64
C CYS A 26 15.27 -11.94 -9.22
N ASP A 27 15.80 -12.99 -9.83
CA ASP A 27 17.14 -13.57 -9.68
C ASP A 27 18.32 -12.60 -9.95
N SER A 28 18.06 -11.30 -10.10
CA SER A 28 19.06 -10.28 -10.48
C SER A 28 19.64 -9.47 -9.31
N GLY A 29 19.26 -9.71 -8.06
CA GLY A 29 19.75 -8.94 -6.90
C GLY A 29 19.41 -7.44 -6.96
N THR A 30 18.53 -7.00 -7.86
CA THR A 30 18.17 -5.58 -8.03
C THR A 30 16.86 -5.23 -7.34
N VAL A 31 16.82 -4.07 -6.71
CA VAL A 31 15.63 -3.50 -6.05
C VAL A 31 15.23 -2.19 -6.71
N ARG A 32 13.95 -2.07 -7.03
CA ARG A 32 13.42 -0.81 -7.59
C ARG A 32 13.23 0.24 -6.51
N THR A 33 14.03 1.30 -6.59
CA THR A 33 14.03 2.44 -5.66
C THR A 33 13.42 3.68 -6.31
N ALA A 34 12.69 4.48 -5.56
CA ALA A 34 12.03 5.69 -6.05
C ALA A 34 12.47 6.92 -5.26
N TYR A 35 13.10 7.87 -5.93
CA TYR A 35 13.56 9.15 -5.38
C TYR A 35 12.58 10.25 -5.77
N ARG A 36 11.85 10.80 -4.80
CA ARG A 36 10.83 11.82 -5.03
C ARG A 36 11.31 13.21 -4.64
N CYS A 37 11.51 14.06 -5.61
CA CYS A 37 12.02 15.43 -5.47
C CYS A 37 10.93 16.48 -5.67
N ARG A 38 11.15 17.67 -5.10
CA ARG A 38 10.34 18.85 -5.41
C ARG A 38 10.71 19.35 -6.81
N ALA A 39 9.70 19.57 -7.68
CA ALA A 39 9.87 20.12 -9.02
C ALA A 39 9.33 21.56 -9.11
N TYR A 40 9.91 22.35 -10.01
CA TYR A 40 9.61 23.77 -10.21
C TYR A 40 9.44 24.05 -11.72
N PRO A 41 8.35 23.55 -12.33
CA PRO A 41 8.07 23.86 -13.73
C PRO A 41 7.74 25.34 -13.89
N ASP A 42 8.25 25.95 -14.98
CA ASP A 42 7.83 27.28 -15.43
C ASP A 42 6.38 27.25 -15.96
N GLU A 43 5.84 28.39 -16.37
CA GLU A 43 4.45 28.50 -16.80
C GLU A 43 4.17 27.66 -18.06
N GLN A 44 5.08 27.65 -19.02
CA GLN A 44 4.95 26.88 -20.25
C GLN A 44 4.97 25.38 -19.95
N GLN A 45 5.88 24.94 -19.10
CA GLN A 45 5.95 23.56 -18.63
C GLN A 45 4.72 23.16 -17.84
N GLN A 46 4.21 24.05 -16.97
CA GLN A 46 2.96 23.78 -16.24
C GLN A 46 1.78 23.60 -17.19
N ALA A 47 1.67 24.44 -18.22
CA ALA A 47 0.62 24.34 -19.24
C ALA A 47 0.72 23.03 -20.00
N MET A 48 1.93 22.65 -20.46
CA MET A 48 2.20 21.40 -21.17
C MET A 48 1.89 20.17 -20.28
N LEU A 49 2.35 20.16 -19.02
CA LEU A 49 2.11 19.07 -18.09
C LEU A 49 0.63 18.93 -17.71
N ARG A 50 -0.09 20.04 -17.52
CA ARG A 50 -1.55 20.01 -17.27
C ARG A 50 -2.30 19.46 -18.47
N ARG A 51 -1.90 19.80 -19.69
CA ARG A 51 -2.43 19.24 -20.92
C ARG A 51 -2.15 17.73 -21.00
N THR A 52 -0.94 17.31 -20.71
CA THR A 52 -0.56 15.89 -20.64
C THR A 52 -1.44 15.12 -19.63
N PHE A 53 -1.69 15.66 -18.43
CA PHE A 53 -2.58 15.03 -17.47
C PHE A 53 -4.03 14.95 -17.98
N GLY A 54 -4.48 15.96 -18.72
CA GLY A 54 -5.77 15.96 -19.39
C GLY A 54 -5.88 14.81 -20.39
N CYS A 55 -4.90 14.68 -21.28
CA CYS A 55 -4.83 13.61 -22.28
C CYS A 55 -4.77 12.22 -21.65
N VAL A 56 -3.92 12.02 -20.63
CA VAL A 56 -3.86 10.77 -19.83
C VAL A 56 -5.22 10.40 -19.24
N ARG A 57 -5.98 11.38 -18.76
CA ARG A 57 -7.32 11.16 -18.22
C ARG A 57 -8.33 10.79 -19.30
N VAL A 58 -8.31 11.48 -20.44
CA VAL A 58 -9.18 11.18 -21.58
C VAL A 58 -8.94 9.76 -22.08
N VAL A 59 -7.69 9.40 -22.34
CA VAL A 59 -7.32 8.04 -22.79
C VAL A 59 -7.77 6.98 -21.79
N TRP A 60 -7.46 7.17 -20.51
CA TRP A 60 -7.89 6.24 -19.46
C TRP A 60 -9.41 6.08 -19.41
N ASN A 61 -10.15 7.18 -19.46
CA ASN A 61 -11.60 7.14 -19.30
C ASN A 61 -12.29 6.55 -20.54
N ARG A 62 -11.87 6.92 -21.75
CA ARG A 62 -12.43 6.37 -22.99
C ARG A 62 -12.18 4.87 -23.09
N THR A 63 -10.95 4.42 -22.87
CA THR A 63 -10.64 2.98 -22.90
C THR A 63 -11.32 2.19 -21.78
N LEU A 64 -11.51 2.78 -20.59
CA LEU A 64 -12.30 2.15 -19.53
C LEU A 64 -13.78 2.02 -19.90
N ALA A 65 -14.36 3.05 -20.52
CA ALA A 65 -15.74 3.01 -21.03
C ALA A 65 -15.89 1.94 -22.12
N GLN A 66 -14.99 1.89 -23.09
CA GLN A 66 -14.98 0.86 -24.15
C GLN A 66 -14.88 -0.56 -23.58
N ARG A 67 -13.95 -0.81 -22.60
CA ARG A 67 -13.85 -2.10 -21.93
C ARG A 67 -15.13 -2.49 -21.20
N ARG A 68 -15.77 -1.50 -20.55
CA ARG A 68 -17.04 -1.73 -19.84
C ARG A 68 -18.16 -2.06 -20.82
N ALA A 69 -18.32 -1.29 -21.89
CA ALA A 69 -19.33 -1.53 -22.92
C ALA A 69 -19.17 -2.90 -23.56
N ARG A 70 -17.96 -3.25 -23.98
CA ARG A 70 -17.65 -4.56 -24.57
C ARG A 70 -18.01 -5.73 -23.65
N TRP A 71 -17.64 -5.63 -22.38
CA TRP A 71 -18.01 -6.65 -21.39
C TRP A 71 -19.53 -6.78 -21.21
N HIS A 72 -20.27 -5.67 -21.24
CA HIS A 72 -21.73 -5.73 -21.13
C HIS A 72 -22.40 -6.31 -22.37
N LEU A 73 -21.92 -5.97 -23.56
CA LEU A 73 -22.51 -6.39 -24.83
C LEU A 73 -22.05 -7.80 -25.25
N GLU A 74 -20.76 -8.06 -25.20
CA GLU A 74 -20.12 -9.23 -25.80
C GLU A 74 -19.64 -10.25 -24.77
N ARG A 75 -19.60 -9.90 -23.47
CA ARG A 75 -19.00 -10.70 -22.38
C ARG A 75 -17.52 -11.05 -22.62
N THR A 76 -16.86 -10.31 -23.49
CA THR A 76 -15.46 -10.55 -23.85
C THR A 76 -14.53 -9.55 -23.15
N GLY A 77 -13.33 -10.03 -22.79
CA GLY A 77 -12.26 -9.19 -22.24
C GLY A 77 -11.62 -8.33 -23.31
N THR A 78 -10.90 -7.27 -22.90
CA THR A 78 -10.12 -6.44 -23.81
C THR A 78 -8.64 -6.57 -23.47
N SER A 79 -7.82 -6.97 -24.42
CA SER A 79 -6.37 -7.11 -24.28
C SER A 79 -5.67 -5.74 -24.22
N TYR A 80 -4.37 -5.75 -23.86
CA TYR A 80 -3.56 -4.54 -23.94
C TYR A 80 -3.40 -4.06 -25.39
N ALA A 81 -3.16 -4.97 -26.33
CA ALA A 81 -2.95 -4.65 -27.74
C ALA A 81 -4.18 -3.95 -28.37
N GLU A 82 -5.37 -4.37 -28.02
CA GLU A 82 -6.61 -3.72 -28.47
C GLU A 82 -6.75 -2.30 -27.93
N THR A 83 -6.37 -2.06 -26.67
CA THR A 83 -6.39 -0.70 -26.11
C THR A 83 -5.32 0.20 -26.73
N ASP A 84 -4.17 -0.35 -27.13
CA ASP A 84 -3.10 0.41 -27.82
C ASP A 84 -3.53 0.76 -29.26
N ARG A 85 -4.15 -0.17 -29.99
CA ARG A 85 -4.82 0.12 -31.28
C ARG A 85 -5.89 1.19 -31.15
N ALA A 86 -6.72 1.11 -30.09
CA ALA A 86 -7.72 2.14 -29.82
C ALA A 86 -7.09 3.52 -29.57
N LEU A 87 -5.94 3.60 -28.87
CA LEU A 87 -5.20 4.86 -28.72
C LEU A 87 -4.73 5.41 -30.07
N THR A 88 -4.23 4.55 -30.97
CA THR A 88 -3.83 4.93 -32.32
C THR A 88 -5.00 5.49 -33.12
N ALA A 89 -6.18 4.86 -33.05
CA ALA A 89 -7.41 5.36 -33.65
C ALA A 89 -7.85 6.71 -33.05
N MET A 90 -7.85 6.84 -31.72
CA MET A 90 -8.14 8.11 -31.05
C MET A 90 -7.24 9.28 -31.49
N LYS A 91 -5.99 9.01 -31.83
CA LYS A 91 -5.05 10.04 -32.32
C LYS A 91 -5.32 10.48 -33.75
N LYS A 92 -6.01 9.67 -34.54
CA LYS A 92 -6.45 9.97 -35.90
C LYS A 92 -7.80 10.70 -35.91
N ASP A 93 -8.58 10.60 -34.82
CA ASP A 93 -9.86 11.26 -34.66
C ASP A 93 -9.67 12.79 -34.59
N PRO A 94 -10.32 13.58 -35.48
CA PRO A 94 -10.23 15.04 -35.48
C PRO A 94 -10.64 15.66 -34.14
N ASP A 95 -11.67 15.12 -33.48
CA ASP A 95 -12.15 15.60 -32.16
C ASP A 95 -11.13 15.37 -31.03
N LEU A 96 -10.17 14.49 -31.26
CA LEU A 96 -9.12 14.13 -30.31
C LEU A 96 -7.72 14.53 -30.78
N ALA A 97 -7.59 15.35 -31.82
CA ALA A 97 -6.31 15.80 -32.38
C ALA A 97 -5.36 16.39 -31.32
N PHE A 98 -5.90 16.95 -30.23
CA PHE A 98 -5.11 17.44 -29.10
C PHE A 98 -4.26 16.37 -28.41
N LEU A 99 -4.56 15.07 -28.57
CA LEU A 99 -3.73 13.97 -28.06
C LEU A 99 -2.33 13.94 -28.71
N ASN A 100 -2.19 14.50 -29.92
CA ASN A 100 -0.91 14.59 -30.64
C ASN A 100 -0.01 15.72 -30.13
N GLN A 101 -0.56 16.67 -29.37
CA GLN A 101 0.19 17.79 -28.81
C GLN A 101 1.08 17.38 -27.63
N VAL A 102 0.87 16.18 -27.07
CA VAL A 102 1.64 15.65 -25.94
C VAL A 102 2.46 14.42 -26.35
N SER A 103 3.44 14.04 -25.54
CA SER A 103 4.16 12.79 -25.74
C SER A 103 3.22 11.58 -25.68
N SER A 104 3.40 10.62 -26.60
CA SER A 104 2.64 9.36 -26.64
C SER A 104 2.91 8.48 -25.42
N VAL A 105 4.11 8.56 -24.85
CA VAL A 105 4.56 7.66 -23.78
C VAL A 105 3.69 7.74 -22.53
N PRO A 106 3.35 8.92 -21.97
CA PRO A 106 2.40 8.99 -20.85
C PRO A 106 1.02 8.40 -21.16
N LEU A 107 0.57 8.46 -22.43
CA LEU A 107 -0.71 7.89 -22.85
C LEU A 107 -0.65 6.36 -22.86
N GLN A 108 0.40 5.79 -23.42
CA GLN A 108 0.66 4.35 -23.40
C GLN A 108 0.86 3.82 -21.98
N GLN A 109 1.56 4.57 -21.13
CA GLN A 109 1.69 4.21 -19.70
C GLN A 109 0.34 4.22 -18.98
N ALA A 110 -0.59 5.10 -19.35
CA ALA A 110 -1.95 5.05 -18.79
C ALA A 110 -2.67 3.73 -19.15
N LEU A 111 -2.51 3.21 -20.37
CA LEU A 111 -3.06 1.92 -20.80
C LEU A 111 -2.42 0.74 -20.06
N ARG A 112 -1.09 0.76 -19.90
CA ARG A 112 -0.38 -0.27 -19.10
C ARG A 112 -0.85 -0.29 -17.65
N HIS A 113 -0.99 0.87 -17.03
CA HIS A 113 -1.53 0.97 -15.67
C HIS A 113 -2.98 0.50 -15.57
N GLN A 114 -3.80 0.76 -16.58
CA GLN A 114 -5.19 0.28 -16.63
C GLN A 114 -5.20 -1.26 -16.73
N HIS A 115 -4.39 -1.84 -17.61
CA HIS A 115 -4.26 -3.27 -17.73
C HIS A 115 -3.80 -3.92 -16.41
N GLN A 116 -2.80 -3.34 -15.76
CA GLN A 116 -2.34 -3.80 -14.44
C GLN A 116 -3.43 -3.70 -13.36
N ALA A 117 -4.25 -2.63 -13.40
CA ALA A 117 -5.37 -2.46 -12.48
C ALA A 117 -6.43 -3.56 -12.68
N PHE A 118 -6.73 -3.96 -13.92
CA PHE A 118 -7.61 -5.09 -14.22
C PHE A 118 -7.01 -6.42 -13.76
N ARG A 119 -5.72 -6.66 -13.98
CA ARG A 119 -5.04 -7.85 -13.44
C ARG A 119 -5.16 -7.93 -11.91
N GLY A 120 -5.00 -6.80 -11.22
CA GLY A 120 -5.19 -6.73 -9.77
C GLY A 120 -6.63 -7.00 -9.35
N PHE A 121 -7.61 -6.53 -10.12
CA PHE A 121 -9.03 -6.78 -9.88
C PHE A 121 -9.40 -8.24 -10.04
N PHE A 122 -9.03 -8.86 -11.16
CA PHE A 122 -9.33 -10.28 -11.41
C PHE A 122 -8.58 -11.22 -10.44
N ALA A 123 -7.42 -10.83 -9.96
CA ALA A 123 -6.71 -11.55 -8.90
C ALA A 123 -7.28 -11.30 -7.48
N GLY A 124 -8.41 -10.60 -7.32
CA GLY A 124 -9.00 -10.29 -6.02
C GLY A 124 -8.20 -9.31 -5.15
N ARG A 125 -7.08 -8.76 -5.66
CA ARG A 125 -6.17 -7.88 -4.91
C ARG A 125 -6.60 -6.40 -4.90
N ALA A 126 -7.44 -6.00 -5.84
CA ALA A 126 -7.88 -4.62 -6.01
C ALA A 126 -9.37 -4.54 -6.37
N ARG A 127 -9.96 -3.34 -6.18
CA ARG A 127 -11.32 -3.06 -6.64
C ARG A 127 -11.32 -2.76 -8.13
N TYR A 128 -12.50 -2.82 -8.74
CA TYR A 128 -12.71 -2.45 -10.15
C TYR A 128 -12.13 -1.05 -10.44
N PRO A 129 -11.42 -0.86 -11.58
CA PRO A 129 -10.85 0.42 -11.97
C PRO A 129 -11.92 1.52 -12.09
N ARG A 130 -11.60 2.72 -11.60
CA ARG A 130 -12.52 3.87 -11.62
C ARG A 130 -12.13 4.87 -12.68
N PHE A 131 -13.12 5.64 -13.16
CA PHE A 131 -12.88 6.82 -13.99
C PHE A 131 -12.01 7.84 -13.23
N LYS A 132 -11.07 8.46 -13.96
CA LYS A 132 -10.22 9.53 -13.41
C LYS A 132 -10.94 10.86 -13.51
N SER A 133 -10.89 11.66 -12.45
CA SER A 133 -11.43 13.03 -12.42
C SER A 133 -10.32 14.08 -12.44
N ARG A 134 -10.65 15.31 -12.82
CA ARG A 134 -9.73 16.47 -12.75
C ARG A 134 -9.33 16.80 -11.30
N ALA A 135 -10.19 16.51 -10.34
CA ALA A 135 -9.91 16.72 -8.92
C ALA A 135 -9.05 15.62 -8.29
N GLY A 136 -8.90 14.47 -8.98
CA GLY A 136 -8.09 13.36 -8.51
C GLY A 136 -6.59 13.61 -8.67
N ARG A 137 -5.79 12.58 -8.39
CA ARG A 137 -4.34 12.63 -8.54
C ARG A 137 -3.96 12.86 -10.00
N GLN A 138 -3.12 13.86 -10.24
CA GLN A 138 -2.59 14.20 -11.56
C GLN A 138 -1.14 13.70 -11.65
N SER A 139 -0.85 12.81 -12.62
CA SER A 139 0.51 12.33 -12.86
C SER A 139 0.69 11.87 -14.31
N ALA A 140 1.91 12.03 -14.83
CA ALA A 140 2.35 11.52 -16.11
C ALA A 140 3.63 10.71 -15.91
N HIS A 141 3.72 9.56 -16.57
CA HIS A 141 4.83 8.63 -16.47
C HIS A 141 5.60 8.63 -17.80
N TYR A 142 6.88 8.87 -17.71
CA TYR A 142 7.80 8.94 -18.85
C TYR A 142 8.81 7.81 -18.73
N THR A 143 8.91 6.96 -19.75
CA THR A 143 9.97 5.95 -19.87
C THR A 143 11.18 6.56 -20.57
N ARG A 144 12.30 5.85 -20.64
CA ARG A 144 13.57 6.32 -21.21
C ARG A 144 13.45 6.95 -22.59
N SER A 145 12.50 6.53 -23.41
CA SER A 145 12.24 7.12 -24.75
C SER A 145 11.63 8.53 -24.72
N ALA A 146 11.17 9.00 -23.55
CA ALA A 146 10.44 10.27 -23.42
C ALA A 146 11.04 11.23 -22.37
N PHE A 147 12.20 10.93 -21.84
CA PHE A 147 12.98 11.84 -21.02
C PHE A 147 14.47 11.60 -21.21
N SER A 148 15.28 12.58 -20.83
CA SER A 148 16.72 12.40 -20.61
C SER A 148 17.13 13.05 -19.29
N LEU A 149 18.02 12.38 -18.56
CA LEU A 149 18.69 12.92 -17.38
C LEU A 149 20.20 12.84 -17.65
N ARG A 150 20.84 13.99 -17.89
CA ARG A 150 22.29 14.06 -18.17
C ARG A 150 22.90 15.18 -17.34
N GLY A 151 23.97 14.88 -16.62
CA GLY A 151 24.63 15.84 -15.72
C GLY A 151 23.66 16.47 -14.69
N GLY A 152 22.67 15.71 -14.21
CA GLY A 152 21.65 16.20 -13.28
C GLY A 152 20.54 17.07 -13.92
N VAL A 153 20.56 17.26 -15.24
CA VAL A 153 19.60 18.08 -16.00
C VAL A 153 18.51 17.19 -16.57
N LEU A 154 17.27 17.37 -16.12
CA LEU A 154 16.11 16.61 -16.59
C LEU A 154 15.40 17.32 -17.74
N ARG A 155 15.32 16.67 -18.91
CA ARG A 155 14.51 17.10 -20.06
C ARG A 155 13.37 16.10 -20.29
N LEU A 156 12.16 16.60 -20.51
CA LEU A 156 10.99 15.80 -20.86
C LEU A 156 10.63 15.98 -22.33
N ALA A 157 10.15 14.92 -22.97
CA ALA A 157 9.64 15.00 -24.34
C ALA A 157 8.52 16.06 -24.46
N LYS A 158 8.57 16.87 -25.53
CA LYS A 158 7.67 18.01 -25.80
C LYS A 158 7.81 19.18 -24.80
N ALA A 159 8.80 19.17 -23.89
CA ALA A 159 9.13 20.35 -23.09
C ALA A 159 10.18 21.21 -23.79
N ALA A 160 9.98 22.53 -23.81
CA ALA A 160 10.92 23.46 -24.45
C ALA A 160 12.23 23.64 -23.64
N SER A 161 12.13 23.52 -22.32
CA SER A 161 13.22 23.76 -21.38
C SER A 161 13.39 22.60 -20.39
N PRO A 162 14.57 22.47 -19.73
CA PRO A 162 14.78 21.47 -18.68
C PRO A 162 13.87 21.70 -17.47
N LEU A 163 13.33 20.63 -16.90
CA LEU A 163 12.52 20.71 -15.68
C LEU A 163 13.41 20.84 -14.45
N ARG A 164 13.31 21.96 -13.75
CA ARG A 164 14.04 22.23 -12.51
C ARG A 164 13.47 21.42 -11.35
N PHE A 165 14.36 20.82 -10.54
CA PHE A 165 14.00 20.09 -9.31
C PHE A 165 15.10 20.27 -8.25
N THR A 166 14.76 19.98 -6.98
CA THR A 166 15.73 19.98 -5.88
C THR A 166 16.04 18.55 -5.49
N TRP A 167 17.30 18.16 -5.66
CA TRP A 167 17.80 16.88 -5.16
C TRP A 167 18.08 16.97 -3.65
N THR A 168 17.67 15.97 -2.88
CA THR A 168 17.70 16.00 -1.40
C THR A 168 18.41 14.78 -0.79
N TRP A 169 19.09 13.98 -1.60
CA TRP A 169 19.88 12.83 -1.15
C TRP A 169 21.37 13.10 -1.35
N PRO A 170 22.08 13.54 -0.29
CA PRO A 170 23.50 13.93 -0.40
C PRO A 170 24.40 12.75 -0.79
N ASP A 171 24.05 11.56 -0.30
CA ASP A 171 24.85 10.33 -0.50
C ASP A 171 24.68 9.71 -1.88
N ILE A 172 23.88 10.32 -2.78
CA ILE A 172 23.58 9.78 -4.11
C ILE A 172 23.84 10.88 -5.15
N ASP A 173 24.77 10.60 -6.03
CA ASP A 173 25.07 11.51 -7.14
C ASP A 173 23.96 11.47 -8.20
N VAL A 174 23.27 12.59 -8.36
CA VAL A 174 22.20 12.74 -9.36
C VAL A 174 22.74 12.69 -10.78
N THR A 175 24.00 13.00 -11.00
CA THR A 175 24.62 13.02 -12.33
C THR A 175 24.89 11.61 -12.86
N ALA A 176 25.11 10.65 -11.96
CA ALA A 176 25.30 9.24 -12.24
C ALA A 176 23.99 8.44 -12.25
N LEU A 177 22.85 9.10 -11.96
CA LEU A 177 21.56 8.40 -11.84
C LEU A 177 21.04 7.98 -13.23
N ASP A 178 20.72 6.68 -13.39
CA ASP A 178 20.08 6.13 -14.60
C ASP A 178 18.64 5.64 -14.31
N PRO A 179 17.64 6.53 -14.34
CA PRO A 179 16.27 6.15 -14.04
C PRO A 179 15.63 5.39 -15.21
N ALA A 180 14.98 4.25 -14.88
CA ALA A 180 14.15 3.51 -15.81
C ALA A 180 12.84 4.27 -16.15
N MET A 181 12.38 5.13 -15.22
CA MET A 181 11.14 5.89 -15.36
C MET A 181 11.20 7.19 -14.58
N VAL A 182 10.61 8.23 -15.15
CA VAL A 182 10.36 9.52 -14.49
C VAL A 182 8.86 9.76 -14.40
N ILE A 183 8.39 10.11 -13.18
CA ILE A 183 6.98 10.40 -12.92
C ILE A 183 6.85 11.84 -12.49
N VAL A 184 6.17 12.67 -13.30
CA VAL A 184 5.81 14.03 -12.88
C VAL A 184 4.41 14.04 -12.31
N SER A 185 4.23 14.68 -11.16
CA SER A 185 2.95 14.73 -10.47
C SER A 185 2.64 16.11 -9.89
N LEU A 186 1.36 16.45 -9.89
CA LEU A 186 0.80 17.64 -9.26
C LEU A 186 -0.06 17.22 -8.07
N GLU A 187 0.28 17.70 -6.89
CA GLU A 187 -0.49 17.49 -5.66
C GLU A 187 -1.64 18.50 -5.55
N SER A 188 -2.65 18.16 -4.76
CA SER A 188 -3.84 18.97 -4.55
C SER A 188 -3.58 20.36 -3.94
N ASP A 189 -2.41 20.58 -3.34
CA ASP A 189 -1.96 21.86 -2.80
C ASP A 189 -1.20 22.72 -3.82
N GLY A 190 -1.13 22.30 -5.08
CA GLY A 190 -0.48 22.98 -6.19
C GLY A 190 1.01 22.72 -6.31
N ARG A 191 1.59 21.82 -5.52
CA ARG A 191 3.02 21.49 -5.58
C ARG A 191 3.29 20.41 -6.62
N TRP A 192 4.37 20.62 -7.37
CA TRP A 192 4.89 19.71 -8.35
C TRP A 192 5.99 18.83 -7.76
N TYR A 193 6.02 17.58 -8.20
CA TYR A 193 7.04 16.62 -7.83
C TYR A 193 7.49 15.84 -9.06
N VAL A 194 8.76 15.51 -9.08
CA VAL A 194 9.32 14.52 -9.97
C VAL A 194 9.78 13.32 -9.14
N THR A 195 9.52 12.13 -9.62
CA THR A 195 9.98 10.89 -8.99
C THR A 195 10.81 10.13 -10.01
N PHE A 196 12.06 9.84 -9.67
CA PHE A 196 12.96 9.00 -10.43
C PHE A 196 12.83 7.57 -9.92
N THR A 197 12.55 6.64 -10.81
CA THR A 197 12.51 5.21 -10.47
C THR A 197 13.76 4.57 -11.04
N VAL A 198 14.62 4.04 -10.17
CA VAL A 198 15.93 3.48 -10.50
C VAL A 198 15.96 2.03 -10.05
N ASP A 199 16.52 1.17 -10.85
CA ASP A 199 16.84 -0.18 -10.44
C ASP A 199 18.26 -0.14 -9.82
N THR A 200 18.33 -0.35 -8.49
CA THR A 200 19.58 -0.33 -7.71
C THR A 200 19.89 -1.73 -7.22
N GLN A 201 21.14 -2.00 -6.94
CA GLN A 201 21.50 -3.23 -6.24
C GLN A 201 20.80 -3.27 -4.88
N ALA A 202 20.33 -4.44 -4.48
CA ALA A 202 19.80 -4.62 -3.14
C ALA A 202 20.89 -4.27 -2.12
N PRO A 203 20.61 -3.51 -1.08
CA PRO A 203 21.58 -3.29 -0.03
C PRO A 203 21.91 -4.63 0.64
N GLU A 204 23.11 -4.74 1.15
CA GLU A 204 23.49 -5.90 1.95
C GLU A 204 22.52 -6.05 3.15
N PRO A 205 22.18 -7.29 3.50
CA PRO A 205 21.43 -7.57 4.71
C PRO A 205 22.12 -6.96 5.94
N LEU A 206 21.33 -6.41 6.84
CA LEU A 206 21.88 -5.93 8.11
C LEU A 206 22.44 -7.10 8.93
N PRO A 207 23.52 -6.89 9.73
CA PRO A 207 24.04 -7.89 10.65
C PRO A 207 22.96 -8.47 11.54
N GLN A 208 23.03 -9.76 11.82
CA GLN A 208 22.06 -10.41 12.70
C GLN A 208 22.19 -9.88 14.13
N THR A 209 21.05 -9.67 14.78
CA THR A 209 20.94 -9.16 16.16
C THR A 209 20.59 -10.27 17.16
N GLY A 210 20.16 -11.44 16.70
CA GLY A 210 19.62 -12.52 17.51
C GLY A 210 18.25 -12.22 18.14
N ARG A 211 17.65 -11.05 17.83
CA ARG A 211 16.44 -10.56 18.49
C ARG A 211 15.17 -10.78 17.67
N ALA A 212 14.10 -11.19 18.37
CA ALA A 212 12.76 -11.26 17.84
C ALA A 212 11.82 -10.43 18.71
N VAL A 213 10.98 -9.61 18.09
CA VAL A 213 10.03 -8.73 18.77
C VAL A 213 8.61 -8.98 18.33
N GLY A 214 7.67 -9.10 19.29
CA GLY A 214 6.23 -9.01 19.05
C GLY A 214 5.77 -7.57 19.26
N VAL A 215 4.86 -7.11 18.42
CA VAL A 215 4.37 -5.72 18.42
C VAL A 215 2.84 -5.70 18.46
N ASP A 216 2.29 -5.25 19.57
CA ASP A 216 0.87 -4.95 19.72
C ASP A 216 0.58 -3.52 19.27
N LEU A 217 -0.36 -3.35 18.33
CA LEU A 217 -0.71 -2.05 17.72
C LEU A 217 -1.97 -1.47 18.36
N GLY A 218 -1.84 -0.31 19.00
CA GLY A 218 -2.91 0.33 19.76
C GLY A 218 -3.22 1.78 19.36
N VAL A 219 -4.36 2.28 19.82
CA VAL A 219 -4.77 3.70 19.64
C VAL A 219 -4.23 4.57 20.78
N LYS A 220 -4.11 4.06 21.98
CA LYS A 220 -3.55 4.78 23.15
C LYS A 220 -2.06 4.99 22.97
N ASP A 221 -1.30 3.92 22.96
CA ASP A 221 0.06 3.85 22.45
C ASP A 221 0.00 3.37 21.01
N PHE A 222 0.85 3.89 20.12
CA PHE A 222 0.89 3.48 18.72
C PHE A 222 1.28 2.00 18.58
N ALA A 223 2.25 1.59 19.39
CA ALA A 223 2.70 0.21 19.49
C ALA A 223 3.32 -0.05 20.87
N VAL A 224 3.14 -1.28 21.36
CA VAL A 224 3.83 -1.81 22.54
C VAL A 224 4.60 -3.06 22.11
N THR A 225 5.87 -3.14 22.48
CA THR A 225 6.73 -4.26 22.11
C THR A 225 6.82 -5.30 23.22
N SER A 226 7.19 -6.52 22.86
CA SER A 226 7.30 -7.66 23.79
C SER A 226 8.39 -7.49 24.87
N ASP A 227 9.31 -6.56 24.68
CA ASP A 227 10.34 -6.14 25.63
C ASP A 227 9.91 -4.93 26.51
N GLY A 228 8.63 -4.56 26.42
CA GLY A 228 8.03 -3.51 27.27
C GLY A 228 8.20 -2.09 26.74
N GLN A 229 8.83 -1.86 25.58
CA GLN A 229 8.94 -0.52 25.03
C GLN A 229 7.58 -0.04 24.52
N ARG A 230 7.25 1.22 24.81
CA ARG A 230 6.04 1.88 24.34
C ARG A 230 6.37 2.96 23.32
N ILE A 231 5.79 2.85 22.13
CA ILE A 231 5.85 3.86 21.09
C ILE A 231 4.59 4.71 21.21
N ALA A 232 4.74 5.93 21.75
CA ALA A 232 3.59 6.82 21.97
C ALA A 232 2.88 7.17 20.66
N ASN A 233 1.55 7.24 20.71
CA ASN A 233 0.76 7.71 19.57
C ASN A 233 0.82 9.25 19.46
N PRO A 234 1.41 9.82 18.40
CA PRO A 234 1.60 11.26 18.28
C PRO A 234 0.31 12.03 17.94
N ARG A 235 -0.79 11.36 17.57
CA ARG A 235 -2.13 11.91 17.27
C ARG A 235 -2.05 13.15 16.36
N HIS A 236 -1.37 13.00 15.23
CA HIS A 236 -1.01 14.10 14.33
C HIS A 236 -2.23 14.86 13.77
N LEU A 237 -3.32 14.14 13.44
CA LEU A 237 -4.56 14.74 12.96
C LEU A 237 -5.29 15.47 14.08
N GLU A 238 -5.35 14.87 15.28
CA GLU A 238 -6.02 15.44 16.45
C GLU A 238 -5.40 16.80 16.84
N ARG A 239 -4.06 16.85 16.95
CA ARG A 239 -3.32 18.10 17.25
C ARG A 239 -3.57 19.22 16.24
N ARG A 240 -4.02 18.91 15.01
CA ARG A 240 -4.29 19.91 13.95
C ARG A 240 -5.77 20.04 13.62
N ALA A 241 -6.64 19.36 14.36
CA ALA A 241 -8.06 19.27 14.07
C ALA A 241 -8.76 20.62 14.03
N GLN A 242 -8.48 21.49 15.01
CA GLN A 242 -9.09 22.83 15.10
C GLN A 242 -8.73 23.70 13.89
N ASN A 243 -7.44 23.73 13.51
CA ASN A 243 -6.99 24.48 12.33
C ASN A 243 -7.59 23.94 11.03
N LEU A 244 -7.67 22.60 10.91
CA LEU A 244 -8.28 21.97 9.75
C LEU A 244 -9.77 22.30 9.65
N ALA A 245 -10.51 22.22 10.75
CA ALA A 245 -11.92 22.58 10.81
C ALA A 245 -12.15 24.06 10.44
N ARG A 246 -11.29 24.98 10.92
CA ARG A 246 -11.34 26.40 10.54
C ARG A 246 -11.18 26.59 9.02
N TYR A 247 -10.20 25.93 8.40
CA TYR A 247 -9.98 26.02 6.96
C TYR A 247 -11.14 25.39 6.17
N GLN A 248 -11.69 24.28 6.63
CA GLN A 248 -12.85 23.63 6.00
C GLN A 248 -14.10 24.50 6.07
N ARG A 249 -14.40 25.11 7.24
CA ARG A 249 -15.52 26.07 7.37
C ARG A 249 -15.37 27.27 6.43
N ARG A 250 -14.15 27.82 6.30
CA ARG A 250 -13.88 28.90 5.34
C ARG A 250 -14.11 28.43 3.89
N LEU A 251 -13.65 27.23 3.55
CA LEU A 251 -13.89 26.66 2.22
C LEU A 251 -15.38 26.46 1.91
N ALA A 252 -16.15 26.00 2.90
CA ALA A 252 -17.59 25.78 2.75
C ALA A 252 -18.35 27.09 2.46
N ARG A 253 -17.91 28.22 3.04
CA ARG A 253 -18.52 29.55 2.86
C ARG A 253 -18.15 30.21 1.52
N CYS A 254 -17.17 29.70 0.77
CA CYS A 254 -16.77 30.30 -0.49
C CYS A 254 -17.67 29.81 -1.64
N GLN A 255 -18.08 30.74 -2.52
CA GLN A 255 -18.86 30.48 -3.72
C GLN A 255 -18.13 29.46 -4.64
N ASN A 256 -18.89 28.52 -5.19
CA ASN A 256 -18.38 27.54 -6.15
C ASN A 256 -17.78 28.24 -7.38
N GLY A 257 -16.60 27.77 -7.83
CA GLY A 257 -15.90 28.34 -8.99
C GLY A 257 -15.06 29.58 -8.68
N SER A 258 -15.23 30.27 -7.54
CA SER A 258 -14.54 31.52 -7.24
C SER A 258 -13.05 31.34 -6.98
N ALA A 259 -12.24 32.37 -7.25
CA ALA A 259 -10.82 32.43 -6.91
C ALA A 259 -10.57 32.27 -5.40
N ASN A 260 -11.45 32.83 -4.56
CA ASN A 260 -11.39 32.68 -3.12
C ASN A 260 -11.58 31.22 -2.67
N ARG A 261 -12.49 30.48 -3.31
CA ARG A 261 -12.66 29.04 -3.08
C ARG A 261 -11.40 28.25 -3.47
N ALA A 262 -10.78 28.60 -4.60
CA ALA A 262 -9.52 27.98 -5.01
C ALA A 262 -8.40 28.21 -3.98
N LYS A 263 -8.24 29.44 -3.47
CA LYS A 263 -7.31 29.79 -2.40
C LYS A 263 -7.61 29.04 -1.10
N ALA A 264 -8.89 28.95 -0.70
CA ALA A 264 -9.31 28.21 0.50
C ALA A 264 -9.05 26.71 0.37
N LYS A 265 -9.38 26.12 -0.80
CA LYS A 265 -9.09 24.70 -1.12
C LYS A 265 -7.59 24.40 -1.00
N ALA A 266 -6.72 25.26 -1.50
CA ALA A 266 -5.27 25.11 -1.39
C ALA A 266 -4.78 25.17 0.08
N LYS A 267 -5.42 25.99 0.96
CA LYS A 267 -5.12 26.01 2.40
C LYS A 267 -5.49 24.70 3.09
N VAL A 268 -6.68 24.14 2.81
CA VAL A 268 -7.13 22.83 3.31
C VAL A 268 -6.15 21.74 2.84
N ALA A 269 -5.82 21.70 1.55
CA ALA A 269 -4.89 20.73 0.99
C ALA A 269 -3.50 20.80 1.63
N ARG A 270 -2.99 22.01 1.90
CA ARG A 270 -1.71 22.20 2.61
C ARG A 270 -1.76 21.70 4.05
N ALA A 271 -2.88 21.89 4.76
CA ALA A 271 -3.05 21.39 6.12
C ALA A 271 -3.04 19.85 6.15
N HIS A 272 -3.81 19.20 5.26
CA HIS A 272 -3.81 17.74 5.12
C HIS A 272 -2.42 17.20 4.76
N ARG A 273 -1.70 17.86 3.84
CA ARG A 273 -0.34 17.44 3.48
C ARG A 273 0.61 17.50 4.67
N LYS A 274 0.54 18.56 5.50
CA LYS A 274 1.36 18.65 6.73
C LYS A 274 1.09 17.47 7.67
N VAL A 275 -0.18 17.10 7.89
CA VAL A 275 -0.54 15.93 8.70
C VAL A 275 0.02 14.66 8.08
N ARG A 276 -0.18 14.45 6.76
CA ARG A 276 0.33 13.28 6.05
C ARG A 276 1.85 13.14 6.17
N ASN A 277 2.59 14.24 5.98
CA ASN A 277 4.05 14.21 5.99
C ASN A 277 4.61 13.86 7.37
N VAL A 278 4.10 14.50 8.44
CA VAL A 278 4.59 14.19 9.80
C VAL A 278 4.19 12.77 10.25
N ARG A 279 3.03 12.26 9.78
CA ARG A 279 2.64 10.86 9.99
C ARG A 279 3.60 9.92 9.28
N GLN A 280 3.89 10.17 8.00
CA GLN A 280 4.82 9.33 7.23
C GLN A 280 6.21 9.32 7.86
N ASP A 281 6.73 10.47 8.28
CA ASP A 281 8.02 10.57 8.94
C ASP A 281 8.06 9.76 10.25
N PHE A 282 7.00 9.86 11.08
CA PHE A 282 6.86 9.06 12.28
C PHE A 282 6.85 7.55 11.97
N LEU A 283 6.02 7.12 11.01
CA LEU A 283 5.94 5.71 10.62
C LEU A 283 7.26 5.19 10.06
N HIS A 284 7.96 6.02 9.26
CA HIS A 284 9.27 5.66 8.72
C HIS A 284 10.31 5.48 9.82
N ARG A 285 10.35 6.38 10.81
CA ARG A 285 11.27 6.25 11.97
C ARG A 285 10.95 5.02 12.79
N ALA A 286 9.69 4.81 13.16
CA ALA A 286 9.27 3.67 13.96
C ALA A 286 9.59 2.33 13.27
N SER A 287 9.21 2.19 11.99
CA SER A 287 9.48 0.96 11.24
C SER A 287 10.97 0.73 10.95
N THR A 288 11.76 1.78 10.70
CA THR A 288 13.22 1.65 10.52
C THR A 288 13.89 1.20 11.81
N ARG A 289 13.48 1.75 12.96
CA ARG A 289 14.01 1.36 14.25
C ARG A 289 13.77 -0.12 14.52
N LEU A 290 12.54 -0.61 14.38
CA LEU A 290 12.21 -2.02 14.59
C LEU A 290 13.01 -2.95 13.68
N VAL A 291 13.16 -2.60 12.39
CA VAL A 291 13.90 -3.40 11.40
C VAL A 291 15.41 -3.42 11.69
N ARG A 292 15.98 -2.34 12.22
CA ARG A 292 17.41 -2.30 12.59
C ARG A 292 17.71 -3.07 13.87
N GLU A 293 16.80 -3.05 14.82
CA GLU A 293 17.00 -3.63 16.15
C GLU A 293 16.65 -5.11 16.24
N ASN A 294 15.92 -5.67 15.26
CA ASN A 294 15.41 -7.05 15.35
C ASN A 294 15.53 -7.79 14.02
N ASP A 295 15.80 -9.10 14.10
CA ASP A 295 15.84 -10.00 12.94
C ASP A 295 14.43 -10.46 12.55
N ILE A 296 13.58 -10.71 13.55
CA ILE A 296 12.20 -11.16 13.37
C ILE A 296 11.26 -10.15 14.03
N ILE A 297 10.31 -9.64 13.25
CA ILE A 297 9.26 -8.74 13.73
C ILE A 297 7.91 -9.45 13.56
N VAL A 298 7.15 -9.57 14.63
CA VAL A 298 5.84 -10.22 14.62
C VAL A 298 4.74 -9.20 14.88
N ILE A 299 3.72 -9.15 13.99
CA ILE A 299 2.56 -8.27 14.13
C ILE A 299 1.25 -9.05 13.91
N GLU A 300 0.13 -8.50 14.34
CA GLU A 300 -1.20 -9.04 14.03
C GLU A 300 -1.70 -8.60 12.64
N ASP A 301 -2.54 -9.46 12.00
CA ASP A 301 -3.25 -9.11 10.75
C ASP A 301 -4.46 -8.21 11.05
N LEU A 302 -4.23 -6.95 11.35
CA LEU A 302 -5.32 -6.00 11.63
C LEU A 302 -6.18 -5.72 10.39
N HIS A 303 -7.48 -6.01 10.50
CA HIS A 303 -8.45 -5.62 9.46
C HIS A 303 -8.83 -4.14 9.57
N VAL A 304 -7.88 -3.25 9.26
CA VAL A 304 -8.05 -1.79 9.39
C VAL A 304 -9.29 -1.28 8.64
N ALA A 305 -9.61 -1.84 7.47
CA ALA A 305 -10.79 -1.46 6.69
C ALA A 305 -12.11 -1.74 7.43
N GLY A 306 -12.19 -2.80 8.19
CA GLY A 306 -13.32 -3.10 9.07
C GLY A 306 -13.36 -2.19 10.29
N MET A 307 -12.20 -1.97 10.92
CA MET A 307 -12.09 -1.14 12.12
C MET A 307 -12.53 0.31 11.88
N VAL A 308 -12.26 0.90 10.73
CA VAL A 308 -12.68 2.28 10.38
C VAL A 308 -14.18 2.42 10.11
N ARG A 309 -14.96 1.32 10.09
CA ARG A 309 -16.43 1.38 10.06
C ARG A 309 -17.01 1.83 11.40
N ASN A 310 -16.30 1.61 12.50
CA ASN A 310 -16.67 2.15 13.80
C ASN A 310 -16.48 3.68 13.79
N ARG A 311 -17.59 4.42 13.70
CA ARG A 311 -17.60 5.90 13.59
C ARG A 311 -16.88 6.60 14.73
N ARG A 312 -16.93 6.04 15.97
CA ARG A 312 -16.28 6.62 17.16
C ARG A 312 -14.75 6.54 17.07
N LEU A 313 -14.21 5.45 16.53
CA LEU A 313 -12.76 5.19 16.46
C LEU A 313 -12.15 5.45 15.09
N ALA A 314 -12.95 5.57 14.03
CA ALA A 314 -12.49 5.70 12.64
C ALA A 314 -11.43 6.78 12.43
N ARG A 315 -11.59 7.94 13.10
CA ARG A 315 -10.66 9.05 13.01
C ARG A 315 -9.32 8.72 13.66
N ALA A 316 -9.31 8.17 14.87
CA ALA A 316 -8.12 7.79 15.60
C ALA A 316 -7.37 6.65 14.88
N ILE A 317 -8.09 5.59 14.43
CA ILE A 317 -7.53 4.47 13.66
C ILE A 317 -6.90 4.98 12.35
N SER A 318 -7.60 5.87 11.63
CA SER A 318 -7.06 6.46 10.38
C SER A 318 -5.84 7.33 10.64
N ASP A 319 -5.74 7.96 11.83
CA ASP A 319 -4.59 8.78 12.21
C ASP A 319 -3.37 7.93 12.54
N CYS A 320 -3.53 6.76 13.14
CA CYS A 320 -2.44 5.81 13.39
C CYS A 320 -1.75 5.38 12.09
N GLY A 321 -2.50 5.06 11.03
CA GLY A 321 -1.94 4.68 9.74
C GLY A 321 -1.32 3.28 9.72
N TRP A 322 -1.85 2.31 10.48
CA TRP A 322 -1.32 0.95 10.61
C TRP A 322 -1.13 0.20 9.29
N GLY A 323 -2.03 0.41 8.31
CA GLY A 323 -1.86 -0.20 6.99
C GLY A 323 -0.60 0.28 6.26
N GLU A 324 -0.24 1.56 6.40
CA GLU A 324 1.01 2.11 5.87
C GLU A 324 2.22 1.63 6.68
N PHE A 325 2.08 1.52 8.00
CA PHE A 325 3.13 0.99 8.87
C PHE A 325 3.48 -0.45 8.51
N ARG A 326 2.48 -1.34 8.37
CA ARG A 326 2.65 -2.71 7.90
C ARG A 326 3.37 -2.75 6.55
N ARG A 327 2.90 -1.98 5.57
CA ARG A 327 3.55 -1.88 4.26
C ARG A 327 5.01 -1.44 4.36
N GLN A 328 5.33 -0.54 5.30
CA GLN A 328 6.71 -0.11 5.53
C GLN A 328 7.57 -1.20 6.17
N LEU A 329 7.03 -1.99 7.09
CA LEU A 329 7.72 -3.15 7.64
C LEU A 329 7.96 -4.21 6.55
N GLU A 330 6.95 -4.54 5.75
CA GLU A 330 7.05 -5.52 4.66
C GLU A 330 8.24 -5.22 3.73
N TYR A 331 8.28 -4.03 3.11
CA TYR A 331 9.37 -3.74 2.17
C TYR A 331 10.72 -3.50 2.85
N LYS A 332 10.74 -3.01 4.10
CA LYS A 332 12.02 -2.80 4.82
C LYS A 332 12.61 -4.11 5.29
N CYS A 333 11.79 -5.03 5.82
CA CYS A 333 12.26 -6.37 6.17
C CYS A 333 12.85 -7.06 4.95
N GLN A 334 12.14 -7.03 3.82
CA GLN A 334 12.65 -7.57 2.56
C GLN A 334 13.97 -6.90 2.13
N ARG A 335 14.04 -5.56 2.22
CA ARG A 335 15.22 -4.80 1.80
C ARG A 335 16.46 -5.06 2.64
N TYR A 336 16.28 -5.32 3.92
CA TYR A 336 17.37 -5.42 4.89
C TYR A 336 17.62 -6.85 5.43
N GLY A 337 17.05 -7.86 4.77
CA GLY A 337 17.23 -9.26 5.16
C GLY A 337 16.63 -9.59 6.52
N ARG A 338 15.47 -8.98 6.87
CA ARG A 338 14.73 -9.24 8.10
C ARG A 338 13.47 -10.03 7.81
N GLU A 339 12.93 -10.71 8.81
CA GLU A 339 11.68 -11.45 8.71
C GLU A 339 10.51 -10.66 9.32
N LEU A 340 9.40 -10.56 8.58
CA LEU A 340 8.13 -10.07 9.08
C LEU A 340 7.14 -11.23 9.14
N VAL A 341 6.74 -11.61 10.36
CA VAL A 341 5.71 -12.61 10.60
C VAL A 341 4.39 -11.92 10.93
N VAL A 342 3.32 -12.31 10.24
CA VAL A 342 1.99 -11.76 10.49
C VAL A 342 1.11 -12.90 11.03
N ILE A 343 0.71 -12.80 12.30
CA ILE A 343 -0.16 -13.80 12.94
C ILE A 343 -1.63 -13.53 12.63
N ASP A 344 -2.47 -14.54 12.84
CA ASP A 344 -3.91 -14.44 12.61
C ASP A 344 -4.55 -13.39 13.55
N ARG A 345 -5.50 -12.62 13.00
CA ARG A 345 -6.26 -11.60 13.73
C ARG A 345 -7.15 -12.11 14.85
N TRP A 346 -7.46 -13.40 14.85
CA TRP A 346 -8.29 -14.04 15.85
C TRP A 346 -7.48 -14.67 16.98
N TYR A 347 -6.15 -14.59 16.89
CA TYR A 347 -5.29 -15.06 17.97
C TYR A 347 -5.58 -14.24 19.24
N PRO A 348 -5.92 -14.89 20.38
CA PRO A 348 -6.36 -14.20 21.60
C PRO A 348 -5.19 -13.62 22.39
N SER A 349 -4.33 -12.82 21.75
CA SER A 349 -3.08 -12.29 22.30
C SER A 349 -3.23 -11.61 23.66
N SER A 350 -4.27 -10.78 23.84
CA SER A 350 -4.50 -10.04 25.08
C SER A 350 -5.15 -10.87 26.19
N LYS A 351 -5.84 -11.98 25.85
CA LYS A 351 -6.55 -12.85 26.81
C LYS A 351 -5.73 -14.04 27.30
N THR A 352 -4.68 -14.41 26.59
CA THR A 352 -3.79 -15.52 26.94
C THR A 352 -2.73 -15.04 27.92
N CYS A 353 -2.50 -15.76 28.98
CA CYS A 353 -1.40 -15.50 29.92
C CYS A 353 -0.06 -15.83 29.25
N SER A 354 0.82 -14.85 29.13
CA SER A 354 2.14 -15.05 28.52
C SER A 354 3.10 -15.91 29.37
N ALA A 355 2.78 -16.14 30.66
CA ALA A 355 3.59 -16.95 31.55
C ALA A 355 3.20 -18.44 31.54
N CYS A 356 1.88 -18.77 31.53
CA CYS A 356 1.43 -20.17 31.65
C CYS A 356 0.48 -20.62 30.53
N GLY A 357 0.11 -19.76 29.59
CA GLY A 357 -0.78 -20.11 28.48
C GLY A 357 -2.27 -20.14 28.82
N HIS A 358 -2.65 -19.90 30.08
CA HIS A 358 -4.07 -19.90 30.48
C HIS A 358 -4.87 -18.86 29.70
N LEU A 359 -6.00 -19.28 29.13
CA LEU A 359 -6.87 -18.41 28.33
C LEU A 359 -8.03 -17.90 29.18
N LEU A 360 -8.12 -16.58 29.35
CA LEU A 360 -9.26 -15.94 29.99
C LEU A 360 -10.52 -16.04 29.13
N ALA A 361 -11.67 -16.37 29.71
CA ALA A 361 -12.94 -16.33 28.98
C ALA A 361 -13.26 -14.93 28.48
N GLU A 362 -13.13 -13.92 29.36
CA GLU A 362 -13.38 -12.53 29.03
C GLU A 362 -12.30 -11.60 29.61
N LEU A 363 -11.98 -10.52 28.88
CA LEU A 363 -11.15 -9.43 29.33
C LEU A 363 -11.68 -8.12 28.74
N SER A 364 -12.18 -7.23 29.63
CA SER A 364 -12.71 -5.94 29.18
C SER A 364 -11.64 -5.10 28.46
N LEU A 365 -12.06 -4.36 27.44
CA LEU A 365 -11.19 -3.43 26.73
C LEU A 365 -10.64 -2.30 27.61
N SER A 366 -11.30 -1.98 28.70
CA SER A 366 -10.86 -0.98 29.68
C SER A 366 -9.80 -1.51 30.65
N THR A 367 -9.70 -2.82 30.85
CA THR A 367 -8.72 -3.44 31.75
C THR A 367 -7.32 -3.28 31.22
N ARG A 368 -6.43 -2.67 32.01
CA ARG A 368 -5.02 -2.45 31.64
C ARG A 368 -4.07 -3.40 32.33
N HIS A 369 -4.41 -3.78 33.56
CA HIS A 369 -3.65 -4.75 34.35
C HIS A 369 -4.58 -5.86 34.82
N TRP A 370 -4.08 -7.07 34.82
CA TRP A 370 -4.84 -8.23 35.29
C TRP A 370 -3.90 -9.27 35.89
N THR A 371 -4.47 -10.12 36.76
CA THR A 371 -3.74 -11.22 37.39
C THR A 371 -4.27 -12.53 36.83
N CYS A 372 -3.41 -13.43 36.41
CA CYS A 372 -3.78 -14.73 35.90
C CYS A 372 -4.40 -15.58 37.02
N PRO A 373 -5.62 -16.15 36.84
CA PRO A 373 -6.23 -16.98 37.89
C PRO A 373 -5.49 -18.31 38.06
N SER A 374 -4.78 -18.80 37.06
CA SER A 374 -4.06 -20.08 37.11
C SER A 374 -2.68 -19.94 37.79
N CYS A 375 -1.81 -19.08 37.29
CA CYS A 375 -0.41 -18.97 37.76
C CYS A 375 -0.16 -17.74 38.64
N ARG A 376 -1.16 -16.88 38.87
CA ARG A 376 -1.09 -15.64 39.63
C ARG A 376 -0.10 -14.59 39.12
N ALA A 377 0.47 -14.76 37.93
CA ALA A 377 1.32 -13.74 37.27
C ALA A 377 0.49 -12.48 37.02
N ARG A 378 1.07 -11.31 37.35
CA ARG A 378 0.45 -10.00 37.09
C ARG A 378 0.95 -9.46 35.74
N HIS A 379 -0.01 -9.07 34.91
CA HIS A 379 0.25 -8.62 33.54
C HIS A 379 -0.19 -7.18 33.31
N ASP A 380 0.64 -6.41 32.60
CA ASP A 380 0.16 -5.31 31.78
C ASP A 380 -0.42 -5.93 30.50
N ARG A 381 -1.65 -5.55 30.14
CA ARG A 381 -2.39 -6.16 29.02
C ARG A 381 -1.68 -6.05 27.69
N ASP A 382 -1.14 -4.86 27.38
CA ASP A 382 -0.55 -4.56 26.08
C ASP A 382 0.83 -5.23 25.94
N ILE A 383 1.62 -5.29 27.05
CA ILE A 383 2.90 -6.02 27.09
C ILE A 383 2.66 -7.52 26.98
N ASN A 384 1.66 -8.06 27.73
CA ASN A 384 1.28 -9.47 27.65
C ASN A 384 0.86 -9.85 26.22
N ALA A 385 0.05 -9.01 25.56
CA ALA A 385 -0.33 -9.22 24.17
C ALA A 385 0.89 -9.27 23.25
N ALA A 386 1.81 -8.33 23.36
CA ALA A 386 3.03 -8.30 22.56
C ALA A 386 3.93 -9.53 22.79
N GLN A 387 4.02 -10.04 24.02
CA GLN A 387 4.74 -11.27 24.36
C GLN A 387 4.11 -12.49 23.68
N ASN A 388 2.78 -12.61 23.74
CA ASN A 388 2.04 -13.67 23.08
C ASN A 388 2.15 -13.61 21.56
N ILE A 389 2.10 -12.40 20.97
CA ILE A 389 2.32 -12.18 19.54
C ILE A 389 3.72 -12.69 19.14
N ARG A 390 4.76 -12.36 19.93
CA ARG A 390 6.13 -12.85 19.70
C ARG A 390 6.21 -14.37 19.78
N ALA A 391 5.61 -14.98 20.80
CA ALA A 391 5.61 -16.42 21.00
C ALA A 391 4.94 -17.17 19.84
N ALA A 392 3.76 -16.70 19.43
CA ALA A 392 3.03 -17.24 18.28
C ALA A 392 3.83 -17.14 16.98
N GLY A 393 4.51 -16.01 16.73
CA GLY A 393 5.34 -15.85 15.54
C GLY A 393 6.59 -16.74 15.55
N ARG A 394 7.20 -16.97 16.70
CA ARG A 394 8.35 -17.89 16.83
C ARG A 394 7.98 -19.35 16.60
N ALA A 395 6.84 -19.80 17.07
CA ALA A 395 6.33 -21.14 16.78
C ALA A 395 6.22 -21.34 15.26
N VAL A 396 5.65 -20.37 14.60
CA VAL A 396 5.50 -20.35 13.13
C VAL A 396 6.83 -20.38 12.38
N ALA A 397 7.82 -19.63 12.84
CA ALA A 397 9.14 -19.59 12.20
C ALA A 397 9.90 -20.94 12.35
N ARG A 398 9.65 -21.67 13.44
CA ARG A 398 10.26 -23.00 13.69
C ARG A 398 9.58 -24.11 12.90
N ASP A 399 8.26 -24.06 12.71
CA ASP A 399 7.49 -25.07 11.97
C ASP A 399 7.63 -24.95 10.44
N ALA A 400 8.37 -23.96 9.96
CA ALA A 400 8.70 -23.84 8.57
C ALA A 400 9.76 -24.88 8.21
N PRO A 401 9.55 -25.74 7.17
CA PRO A 401 10.57 -26.61 6.68
C PRO A 401 11.79 -25.76 6.31
N GLY A 402 12.90 -26.00 7.01
CA GLY A 402 14.18 -25.36 6.70
C GLY A 402 14.54 -25.71 5.26
N ASP A 403 14.81 -24.70 4.44
CA ASP A 403 15.55 -24.91 3.20
C ASP A 403 16.95 -25.42 3.61
N ALA A 404 17.08 -26.73 3.68
CA ALA A 404 18.38 -27.39 3.72
C ALA A 404 19.05 -27.11 2.36
N CYS A 405 19.90 -26.11 2.33
CA CYS A 405 20.88 -25.96 1.26
C CYS A 405 21.88 -27.12 1.38
N GLY A 406 21.91 -27.96 0.35
CA GLY A 406 23.00 -28.90 0.12
C GLY A 406 22.56 -30.35 0.10
N GLY A 407 22.25 -30.86 -1.09
CA GLY A 407 22.07 -32.27 -1.38
C GLY A 407 21.78 -32.47 -2.84
N ASP A 408 22.80 -32.83 -3.61
CA ASP A 408 22.68 -33.33 -4.98
C ASP A 408 21.59 -34.41 -5.08
N VAL A 409 20.54 -34.15 -5.83
CA VAL A 409 19.59 -35.20 -6.24
C VAL A 409 19.78 -35.48 -7.73
N ARG A 410 20.44 -36.61 -7.99
CA ARG A 410 20.54 -37.24 -9.30
C ARG A 410 19.16 -37.56 -9.84
N HIS A 411 18.93 -37.21 -11.09
CA HIS A 411 17.79 -37.65 -11.85
C HIS A 411 17.79 -39.17 -12.06
N SER A 412 16.67 -39.82 -11.76
CA SER A 412 16.33 -41.13 -12.37
C SER A 412 14.83 -41.23 -12.57
N GLY A 413 14.40 -41.46 -13.81
CA GLY A 413 13.31 -42.37 -14.18
C GLY A 413 11.89 -41.78 -14.22
N SER A 414 11.50 -41.40 -15.40
CA SER A 414 10.18 -41.57 -16.05
C SER A 414 9.12 -42.37 -15.30
N SER A 415 7.95 -41.75 -15.05
CA SER A 415 6.65 -42.46 -15.19
C SER A 415 5.53 -41.43 -15.46
N ARG A 416 4.90 -41.58 -16.62
CA ARG A 416 3.65 -40.91 -16.99
C ARG A 416 2.52 -41.39 -16.09
N VAL A 417 1.83 -40.47 -15.42
CA VAL A 417 0.48 -40.72 -14.90
C VAL A 417 -0.43 -39.62 -15.41
N GLN A 418 -1.51 -40.07 -16.04
CA GLN A 418 -2.55 -39.28 -16.68
C GLN A 418 -3.28 -38.40 -15.69
N SER A 419 -3.56 -37.15 -16.08
CA SER A 419 -4.43 -36.22 -15.38
C SER A 419 -5.90 -36.62 -15.56
N PRO A 420 -6.72 -36.53 -14.53
CA PRO A 420 -8.17 -36.49 -14.72
C PRO A 420 -8.65 -35.07 -15.00
N ALA A 421 -9.69 -35.01 -15.80
CA ALA A 421 -10.30 -33.86 -16.43
C ALA A 421 -10.77 -32.77 -15.48
N ASN A 422 -10.66 -31.52 -15.97
CA ASN A 422 -11.26 -30.30 -15.50
C ASN A 422 -12.74 -30.43 -15.08
N GLN A 423 -13.06 -30.08 -13.86
CA GLN A 423 -14.36 -29.52 -13.50
C GLN A 423 -14.17 -28.07 -13.10
N GLU A 424 -14.67 -27.16 -13.92
CA GLU A 424 -14.75 -25.72 -13.62
C GLU A 424 -15.75 -25.47 -12.49
N PRO A 425 -15.39 -24.69 -11.45
CA PRO A 425 -16.39 -24.20 -10.50
C PRO A 425 -17.15 -23.02 -11.11
N GLN A 426 -18.47 -23.11 -11.17
CA GLN A 426 -19.37 -22.05 -11.58
C GLN A 426 -19.18 -20.78 -10.74
N PRO A 427 -19.16 -19.57 -11.33
CA PRO A 427 -19.02 -18.33 -10.60
C PRO A 427 -20.30 -17.98 -9.87
N ALA A 428 -20.20 -17.75 -8.56
CA ALA A 428 -21.26 -17.19 -7.74
C ALA A 428 -21.69 -15.82 -8.30
N ARG A 429 -23.00 -15.66 -8.53
CA ARG A 429 -23.65 -14.41 -8.97
C ARG A 429 -23.48 -13.33 -7.92
N ALA A 430 -22.56 -12.38 -8.12
CA ALA A 430 -22.56 -11.11 -7.44
C ALA A 430 -23.37 -10.12 -8.28
N GLY A 431 -24.56 -9.76 -7.81
CA GLY A 431 -25.42 -8.75 -8.45
C GLY A 431 -24.72 -7.38 -8.49
N ILE A 432 -24.68 -6.79 -9.67
CA ILE A 432 -24.21 -5.42 -9.89
C ILE A 432 -25.39 -4.49 -9.60
N PRO A 433 -25.29 -3.48 -8.71
CA PRO A 433 -26.37 -2.53 -8.51
C PRO A 433 -26.61 -1.71 -9.79
N VAL A 434 -27.83 -1.74 -10.26
CA VAL A 434 -28.34 -0.89 -11.35
C VAL A 434 -28.54 0.51 -10.76
N PHE A 435 -27.74 1.47 -11.23
CA PHE A 435 -28.05 2.89 -10.99
C PHE A 435 -29.09 3.32 -12.02
N GLN A 436 -30.33 3.57 -11.55
CA GLN A 436 -31.32 4.32 -12.29
C GLN A 436 -30.88 5.79 -12.38
N GLY A 437 -30.79 6.31 -13.61
CA GLY A 437 -30.58 7.71 -13.85
C GLY A 437 -31.88 8.46 -13.50
N GLY A 438 -31.76 9.46 -12.63
CA GLY A 438 -32.72 10.55 -12.47
C GLY A 438 -32.12 11.81 -13.07
N GLU A 439 -32.95 12.56 -13.75
CA GLU A 439 -32.79 13.77 -14.57
C GLU A 439 -31.86 14.85 -14.00
#